data_016c505b7a958bc4db3edd9acf06491a
#
_entry.id   016c505b7a958bc4db3edd9acf06491a
#
_cell.length_a   1.000
_cell.length_b   1.000
_cell.length_c   1.000
_cell.angle_alpha   90.00
_cell.angle_beta   90.00
_cell.angle_gamma   90.00
#
_symmetry.space_group_name_H-M   'P 1'
#
loop_
_entity.id
_entity.type
_entity.pdbx_description
1 polymer ?
#
loop_
_entity_poly.entity_id
_entity_poly.type
_entity_poly.pdbx_seq_one_letter_code
_entity_poly.pdbx_strand_id
1 'polypeptide(L)'
;VVNCAGAWGRDLAVNLGIETPITFKRLDLAWMRQTPDGPTLKTAVTDVNANLVLRPDIGGLFLAVVYPDRQDEIEDPDVVPTRPDVDEHLSRLRPVLRHRVPALADAEYVGNLAGAYDVTPDFNPIIGRIPSVPGYYSGVGWSGHGIKLAPAIGEAICADILGHTHDFDLHAFRQERFAEGDLNPLAYGQSARA
;
A
#
# COMPACT_ATOMS: atom_id res chain seq x y z
N VAL A 1 5.32 12.25 20.28
CA VAL A 1 4.22 12.06 19.31
C VAL A 1 4.64 11.02 18.30
N VAL A 2 3.73 10.10 17.94
CA VAL A 2 3.96 9.11 16.88
C VAL A 2 2.96 9.39 15.75
N ASN A 3 3.47 9.71 14.57
CA ASN A 3 2.65 9.93 13.37
C ASN A 3 2.50 8.62 12.61
N CYS A 4 1.30 8.04 12.67
CA CYS A 4 0.91 6.84 11.92
C CYS A 4 -0.32 7.13 11.04
N ALA A 5 -0.44 8.35 10.53
CA ALA A 5 -1.65 8.82 9.83
C ALA A 5 -1.70 8.42 8.35
N GLY A 6 -0.83 7.49 7.87
CA GLY A 6 -0.85 7.01 6.49
C GLY A 6 -0.77 8.17 5.48
N ALA A 7 -1.71 8.23 4.56
CA ALA A 7 -1.75 9.28 3.53
C ALA A 7 -1.79 10.71 4.11
N TRP A 8 -2.41 10.90 5.26
CA TRP A 8 -2.48 12.22 5.93
C TRP A 8 -1.25 12.54 6.78
N GLY A 9 -0.31 11.61 6.90
CA GLY A 9 0.91 11.78 7.70
C GLY A 9 1.82 12.89 7.21
N ARG A 10 1.83 13.17 5.90
CA ARG A 10 2.55 14.30 5.30
C ARG A 10 2.05 15.64 5.83
N ASP A 11 0.75 15.83 5.88
CA ASP A 11 0.14 17.09 6.27
C ASP A 11 0.33 17.39 7.77
N LEU A 12 0.33 16.33 8.60
CA LEU A 12 0.69 16.47 10.01
C LEU A 12 2.16 16.88 10.18
N ALA A 13 3.05 16.33 9.37
CA ALA A 13 4.48 16.63 9.44
C ALA A 13 4.79 18.07 9.00
N VAL A 14 4.13 18.57 7.96
CA VAL A 14 4.29 19.95 7.45
C VAL A 14 4.04 21.01 8.52
N ASN A 15 3.06 20.80 9.41
CA ASN A 15 2.78 21.70 10.51
C ASN A 15 3.94 21.85 11.53
N LEU A 16 4.89 20.91 11.48
CA LEU A 16 6.11 20.92 12.31
C LEU A 16 7.37 21.30 11.50
N GLY A 17 7.19 21.75 10.26
CA GLY A 17 8.29 22.09 9.37
C GLY A 17 9.05 20.86 8.84
N ILE A 18 8.45 19.68 8.88
CA ILE A 18 9.03 18.44 8.37
C ILE A 18 8.51 18.21 6.94
N GLU A 19 9.42 18.23 5.98
CA GLU A 19 9.11 17.85 4.60
C GLU A 19 9.21 16.31 4.45
N THR A 20 8.08 15.68 4.17
CA THR A 20 7.99 14.23 4.02
C THR A 20 7.72 13.89 2.55
N PRO A 21 8.64 13.18 1.85
CA PRO A 21 8.52 12.93 0.41
C PRO A 21 7.54 11.80 0.13
N ILE A 22 6.26 12.06 0.35
CA ILE A 22 5.16 11.14 0.09
C ILE A 22 4.33 11.68 -1.07
N THR A 23 4.08 10.84 -2.05
CA THR A 23 3.05 11.01 -3.08
C THR A 23 1.87 10.09 -2.80
N PHE A 24 0.74 10.34 -3.42
CA PHE A 24 -0.44 9.51 -3.23
C PHE A 24 -0.78 8.77 -4.50
N LYS A 25 -1.20 7.51 -4.35
CA LYS A 25 -1.75 6.72 -5.46
C LYS A 25 -3.10 6.18 -5.09
N ARG A 26 -4.06 6.33 -6.01
CA ARG A 26 -5.36 5.69 -5.87
C ARG A 26 -5.22 4.20 -6.12
N LEU A 27 -5.85 3.42 -5.25
CA LEU A 27 -6.01 1.98 -5.42
C LEU A 27 -7.48 1.61 -5.41
N ASP A 28 -7.90 0.93 -6.45
CA ASP A 28 -9.24 0.34 -6.55
C ASP A 28 -9.15 -1.16 -6.35
N LEU A 29 -10.02 -1.70 -5.48
CA LEU A 29 -10.14 -3.12 -5.27
C LEU A 29 -11.58 -3.58 -5.52
N ALA A 30 -11.76 -4.78 -6.06
CA ALA A 30 -13.05 -5.39 -6.30
C ALA A 30 -13.20 -6.69 -5.50
N TRP A 31 -14.39 -6.90 -4.93
CA TRP A 31 -14.85 -8.21 -4.53
C TRP A 31 -15.59 -8.87 -5.67
N MET A 32 -15.11 -10.05 -6.05
CA MET A 32 -15.68 -10.87 -7.11
C MET A 32 -16.16 -12.19 -6.51
N ARG A 33 -17.26 -12.73 -7.03
CA ARG A 33 -17.78 -14.03 -6.63
C ARG A 33 -17.38 -15.07 -7.66
N GLN A 34 -16.82 -16.16 -7.17
CA GLN A 34 -16.50 -17.32 -8.01
C GLN A 34 -17.79 -17.96 -8.52
N THR A 35 -17.78 -18.39 -9.77
CA THR A 35 -18.92 -19.14 -10.31
C THR A 35 -19.05 -20.50 -9.62
N PRO A 36 -20.26 -21.04 -9.36
CA PRO A 36 -20.45 -22.31 -8.67
C PRO A 36 -19.68 -23.48 -9.29
N ASP A 37 -19.60 -23.51 -10.62
CA ASP A 37 -18.94 -24.57 -11.39
C ASP A 37 -17.52 -24.19 -11.82
N GLY A 38 -17.04 -23.02 -11.39
CA GLY A 38 -15.72 -22.50 -11.72
C GLY A 38 -14.64 -22.94 -10.73
N PRO A 39 -13.36 -22.68 -11.08
CA PRO A 39 -12.26 -22.99 -10.20
C PRO A 39 -12.32 -22.14 -8.94
N THR A 40 -12.08 -22.77 -7.79
CA THR A 40 -11.98 -22.06 -6.52
C THR A 40 -10.56 -21.51 -6.33
N LEU A 41 -10.45 -20.20 -6.17
CA LEU A 41 -9.21 -19.56 -5.75
C LEU A 41 -8.94 -19.93 -4.28
N LYS A 42 -7.87 -20.69 -4.01
CA LYS A 42 -7.52 -21.17 -2.66
C LYS A 42 -6.30 -20.48 -2.06
N THR A 43 -5.54 -19.80 -2.89
CA THR A 43 -4.28 -19.16 -2.50
C THR A 43 -4.23 -17.73 -3.01
N ALA A 44 -3.53 -16.85 -2.28
CA ALA A 44 -3.23 -15.52 -2.79
C ALA A 44 -2.24 -15.63 -3.96
N VAL A 45 -2.49 -14.88 -5.01
CA VAL A 45 -1.65 -14.83 -6.21
C VAL A 45 -1.26 -13.39 -6.46
N THR A 46 0.03 -13.15 -6.63
CA THR A 46 0.56 -11.86 -7.09
C THR A 46 1.25 -12.08 -8.42
N ASP A 47 0.72 -11.50 -9.47
CA ASP A 47 1.35 -11.46 -10.80
C ASP A 47 2.02 -10.10 -10.99
N VAL A 48 3.34 -10.09 -10.80
CA VAL A 48 4.17 -8.89 -10.87
C VAL A 48 4.14 -8.25 -12.27
N ASN A 49 4.08 -9.09 -13.33
CA ASN A 49 4.10 -8.58 -14.71
C ASN A 49 2.77 -7.97 -15.13
N ALA A 50 1.68 -8.46 -14.57
CA ALA A 50 0.33 -7.95 -14.84
C ALA A 50 -0.15 -6.92 -13.81
N ASN A 51 0.64 -6.63 -12.81
CA ASN A 51 0.25 -5.83 -11.64
C ASN A 51 -1.04 -6.33 -10.97
N LEU A 52 -1.30 -7.64 -11.03
CA LEU A 52 -2.54 -8.26 -10.57
C LEU A 52 -2.32 -8.96 -9.24
N VAL A 53 -3.19 -8.65 -8.28
CA VAL A 53 -3.31 -9.42 -7.03
C VAL A 53 -4.69 -10.02 -6.92
N LEU A 54 -4.72 -11.31 -6.62
CA LEU A 54 -5.92 -12.06 -6.29
C LEU A 54 -5.76 -12.64 -4.89
N ARG A 55 -6.77 -12.50 -4.07
CA ARG A 55 -6.78 -13.06 -2.71
C ARG A 55 -8.13 -13.71 -2.43
N PRO A 56 -8.15 -14.99 -2.01
CA PRO A 56 -9.41 -15.61 -1.57
C PRO A 56 -9.98 -14.85 -0.38
N ASP A 57 -11.29 -14.78 -0.32
CA ASP A 57 -12.04 -14.18 0.77
C ASP A 57 -13.16 -15.15 1.21
N ILE A 58 -13.85 -14.81 2.29
CA ILE A 58 -14.91 -15.64 2.85
C ILE A 58 -16.12 -15.75 1.90
N GLY A 59 -16.89 -16.81 2.04
CA GLY A 59 -18.17 -16.97 1.31
C GLY A 59 -18.04 -17.16 -0.20
N GLY A 60 -16.93 -17.73 -0.69
CA GLY A 60 -16.70 -17.94 -2.12
C GLY A 60 -16.38 -16.67 -2.89
N LEU A 61 -16.01 -15.62 -2.18
CA LEU A 61 -15.51 -14.37 -2.76
C LEU A 61 -14.01 -14.45 -2.99
N PHE A 62 -13.53 -13.58 -3.85
CA PHE A 62 -12.13 -13.21 -3.91
C PHE A 62 -11.98 -11.71 -4.14
N LEU A 63 -10.91 -11.17 -3.61
CA LEU A 63 -10.49 -9.80 -3.86
C LEU A 63 -9.61 -9.77 -5.09
N ALA A 64 -9.88 -8.83 -5.98
CA ALA A 64 -9.08 -8.60 -7.18
C ALA A 64 -8.61 -7.14 -7.21
N VAL A 65 -7.33 -6.94 -7.44
CA VAL A 65 -6.69 -5.64 -7.53
C VAL A 65 -5.77 -5.61 -8.75
N VAL A 66 -5.87 -4.55 -9.53
CA VAL A 66 -4.82 -4.18 -10.50
C VAL A 66 -4.11 -2.97 -9.90
N TYR A 67 -2.80 -3.13 -9.62
CA TYR A 67 -2.02 -2.07 -8.99
C TYR A 67 -1.94 -0.84 -9.88
N PRO A 68 -2.02 0.36 -9.27
CA PRO A 68 -1.91 1.61 -9.98
C PRO A 68 -0.53 1.76 -10.62
N ASP A 69 -0.51 2.40 -11.78
CA ASP A 69 0.69 2.92 -12.40
C ASP A 69 0.88 4.43 -12.08
N ARG A 70 1.73 5.12 -12.83
CA ARG A 70 1.94 6.55 -12.64
C ARG A 70 0.69 7.41 -12.93
N GLN A 71 -0.25 6.90 -13.72
CA GLN A 71 -1.45 7.64 -14.11
C GLN A 71 -2.48 7.70 -12.97
N ASP A 72 -2.32 6.83 -11.97
CA ASP A 72 -3.19 6.79 -10.79
C ASP A 72 -2.67 7.69 -9.64
N GLU A 73 -1.67 8.54 -9.89
CA GLU A 73 -1.21 9.53 -8.91
C GLU A 73 -2.30 10.59 -8.68
N ILE A 74 -2.49 10.95 -7.42
CA ILE A 74 -3.46 11.95 -6.97
C ILE A 74 -2.76 12.99 -6.09
N GLU A 75 -3.26 14.22 -6.11
CA GLU A 75 -2.67 15.31 -5.32
C GLU A 75 -3.14 15.30 -3.86
N ASP A 76 -4.38 14.90 -3.64
CA ASP A 76 -5.06 14.93 -2.36
C ASP A 76 -5.74 13.58 -2.07
N PRO A 77 -5.42 12.90 -0.97
CA PRO A 77 -6.04 11.64 -0.60
C PRO A 77 -7.54 11.76 -0.30
N ASP A 78 -8.03 12.95 0.06
CA ASP A 78 -9.44 13.18 0.40
C ASP A 78 -10.37 13.19 -0.83
N VAL A 79 -9.82 13.39 -2.03
CA VAL A 79 -10.62 13.36 -3.26
C VAL A 79 -10.90 11.95 -3.80
N VAL A 80 -10.32 10.91 -3.20
CA VAL A 80 -10.56 9.52 -3.61
C VAL A 80 -11.99 9.12 -3.24
N PRO A 81 -12.84 8.79 -4.22
CA PRO A 81 -14.18 8.32 -3.91
C PRO A 81 -14.11 6.97 -3.18
N THR A 82 -14.88 6.82 -2.10
CA THR A 82 -14.92 5.56 -1.34
C THR A 82 -15.29 4.36 -2.22
N ARG A 83 -16.11 4.62 -3.25
CA ARG A 83 -16.49 3.61 -4.25
C ARG A 83 -16.20 4.15 -5.63
N PRO A 84 -15.28 3.52 -6.38
CA PRO A 84 -15.05 3.86 -7.77
C PRO A 84 -16.26 3.54 -8.64
N ASP A 85 -16.32 4.18 -9.81
CA ASP A 85 -17.29 3.81 -10.84
C ASP A 85 -17.06 2.34 -11.24
N VAL A 86 -18.15 1.59 -11.32
CA VAL A 86 -18.10 0.14 -11.56
C VAL A 86 -17.62 -0.18 -12.95
N ASP A 87 -18.12 0.54 -13.95
CA ASP A 87 -17.78 0.26 -15.35
C ASP A 87 -16.34 0.67 -15.65
N GLU A 88 -15.89 1.79 -15.12
CA GLU A 88 -14.49 2.21 -15.19
C GLU A 88 -13.59 1.16 -14.56
N HIS A 89 -13.89 0.73 -13.32
CA HIS A 89 -13.07 -0.26 -12.61
C HIS A 89 -13.03 -1.60 -13.34
N LEU A 90 -14.17 -2.11 -13.77
CA LEU A 90 -14.25 -3.38 -14.50
C LEU A 90 -13.58 -3.32 -15.88
N SER A 91 -13.60 -2.17 -16.55
CA SER A 91 -12.89 -1.97 -17.82
C SER A 91 -11.38 -2.15 -17.69
N ARG A 92 -10.82 -1.84 -16.54
CA ARG A 92 -9.40 -2.04 -16.21
C ARG A 92 -9.11 -3.47 -15.74
N LEU A 93 -9.96 -4.02 -14.88
CA LEU A 93 -9.75 -5.31 -14.22
C LEU A 93 -10.00 -6.51 -15.15
N ARG A 94 -11.13 -6.54 -15.87
CA ARG A 94 -11.54 -7.70 -16.68
C ARG A 94 -10.57 -8.10 -17.80
N PRO A 95 -9.97 -7.16 -18.54
CA PRO A 95 -8.96 -7.53 -19.55
C PRO A 95 -7.75 -8.25 -18.94
N VAL A 96 -7.30 -7.79 -17.76
CA VAL A 96 -6.17 -8.41 -17.05
C VAL A 96 -6.55 -9.82 -16.58
N LEU A 97 -7.72 -9.98 -15.96
CA LEU A 97 -8.23 -11.30 -15.55
C LEU A 97 -8.36 -12.23 -16.75
N ARG A 98 -8.95 -11.77 -17.86
CA ARG A 98 -9.12 -12.59 -19.06
C ARG A 98 -7.80 -13.06 -19.65
N HIS A 99 -6.79 -12.24 -19.58
CA HIS A 99 -5.46 -12.57 -20.08
C HIS A 99 -4.70 -13.52 -19.14
N ARG A 100 -4.77 -13.30 -17.82
CA ARG A 100 -3.92 -13.99 -16.85
C ARG A 100 -4.61 -15.18 -16.16
N VAL A 101 -5.90 -15.06 -15.88
CA VAL A 101 -6.70 -16.10 -15.22
C VAL A 101 -8.07 -16.20 -15.90
N PRO A 102 -8.13 -16.69 -17.14
CA PRO A 102 -9.38 -16.71 -17.94
C PRO A 102 -10.59 -17.31 -17.21
N ALA A 103 -10.35 -18.31 -16.38
CA ALA A 103 -11.39 -18.99 -15.62
C ALA A 103 -12.08 -18.11 -14.56
N LEU A 104 -11.51 -16.95 -14.20
CA LEU A 104 -12.08 -15.98 -13.29
C LEU A 104 -12.56 -14.69 -14.00
N ALA A 105 -12.39 -14.60 -15.32
CA ALA A 105 -12.68 -13.39 -16.07
C ALA A 105 -14.16 -12.96 -16.01
N ASP A 106 -15.05 -13.94 -15.95
CA ASP A 106 -16.50 -13.73 -15.93
C ASP A 106 -17.11 -13.87 -14.52
N ALA A 107 -16.28 -13.87 -13.48
CA ALA A 107 -16.73 -13.84 -12.10
C ALA A 107 -17.71 -12.66 -11.86
N GLU A 108 -18.70 -12.90 -11.02
CA GLU A 108 -19.68 -11.89 -10.66
C GLU A 108 -19.02 -10.77 -9.85
N TYR A 109 -19.21 -9.53 -10.27
CA TYR A 109 -18.83 -8.38 -9.47
C TYR A 109 -19.82 -8.20 -8.30
N VAL A 110 -19.30 -8.10 -7.08
CA VAL A 110 -20.10 -7.97 -5.86
C VAL A 110 -19.99 -6.56 -5.26
N GLY A 111 -18.85 -5.95 -5.37
CA GLY A 111 -18.60 -4.61 -4.82
C GLY A 111 -17.18 -4.15 -5.02
N ASN A 112 -16.93 -2.89 -4.69
CA ASN A 112 -15.59 -2.30 -4.75
C ASN A 112 -15.34 -1.33 -3.59
N LEU A 113 -14.07 -0.98 -3.44
CA LEU A 113 -13.60 0.06 -2.54
C LEU A 113 -12.41 0.76 -3.21
N ALA A 114 -12.28 2.06 -3.00
CA ALA A 114 -11.07 2.78 -3.34
C ALA A 114 -10.42 3.38 -2.09
N GLY A 115 -9.10 3.56 -2.17
CA GLY A 115 -8.31 4.20 -1.13
C GLY A 115 -7.07 4.87 -1.70
N ALA A 116 -6.40 5.66 -0.88
CA ALA A 116 -5.13 6.28 -1.21
C ALA A 116 -3.99 5.51 -0.53
N TYR A 117 -2.95 5.19 -1.30
CA TYR A 117 -1.66 4.78 -0.76
C TYR A 117 -0.75 5.98 -0.58
N ASP A 118 -0.04 6.00 0.53
CA ASP A 118 1.06 6.90 0.85
C ASP A 118 2.37 6.30 0.32
N VAL A 119 2.88 6.83 -0.78
CA VAL A 119 4.00 6.23 -1.50
C VAL A 119 5.25 7.09 -1.39
N THR A 120 6.35 6.48 -0.96
CA THR A 120 7.69 7.10 -0.91
C THR A 120 8.44 6.89 -2.22
N PRO A 121 9.48 7.68 -2.53
CA PRO A 121 10.28 7.55 -3.75
C PRO A 121 10.90 6.17 -3.96
N ASP A 122 11.28 5.50 -2.87
CA ASP A 122 11.90 4.17 -2.90
C ASP A 122 10.94 3.04 -2.50
N PHE A 123 9.66 3.37 -2.30
CA PHE A 123 8.63 2.42 -1.86
C PHE A 123 8.86 1.79 -0.49
N ASN A 124 9.81 2.28 0.30
CA ASN A 124 10.02 1.86 1.68
C ASN A 124 9.43 2.89 2.64
N PRO A 125 8.87 2.47 3.77
CA PRO A 125 8.29 3.39 4.73
C PRO A 125 9.36 4.29 5.38
N ILE A 126 8.89 5.37 5.96
CA ILE A 126 9.66 6.21 6.86
C ILE A 126 9.31 5.76 8.27
N ILE A 127 10.30 5.23 9.01
CA ILE A 127 10.10 4.67 10.34
C ILE A 127 11.16 5.22 11.30
N GLY A 128 10.70 5.67 12.44
CA GLY A 128 11.58 6.05 13.54
C GLY A 128 11.54 7.53 13.88
N ARG A 129 12.53 7.94 14.64
CA ARG A 129 12.68 9.30 15.16
C ARG A 129 13.01 10.27 14.03
N ILE A 130 12.43 11.46 14.07
CA ILE A 130 12.80 12.57 13.20
C ILE A 130 13.70 13.52 13.99
N PRO A 131 15.01 13.57 13.72
CA PRO A 131 15.97 14.28 14.56
C PRO A 131 15.71 15.79 14.67
N SER A 132 15.16 16.43 13.63
CA SER A 132 14.85 17.86 13.61
C SER A 132 13.74 18.27 14.59
N VAL A 133 12.91 17.30 15.05
CA VAL A 133 11.80 17.58 15.99
C VAL A 133 11.86 16.59 17.15
N PRO A 134 12.47 16.98 18.29
CA PRO A 134 12.60 16.11 19.45
C PRO A 134 11.26 15.56 19.93
N GLY A 135 11.19 14.24 20.14
CA GLY A 135 9.99 13.55 20.59
C GLY A 135 8.95 13.25 19.50
N TYR A 136 9.29 13.51 18.22
CA TYR A 136 8.45 13.13 17.08
C TYR A 136 9.01 11.88 16.40
N TYR A 137 8.12 10.92 16.16
CA TYR A 137 8.37 9.66 15.48
C TYR A 137 7.45 9.54 14.28
N SER A 138 7.97 8.97 13.19
CA SER A 138 7.22 8.73 11.96
C SER A 138 7.03 7.23 11.72
N GLY A 139 5.86 6.86 11.25
CA GLY A 139 5.51 5.54 10.73
C GLY A 139 4.56 5.72 9.55
N VAL A 140 5.06 6.28 8.44
CA VAL A 140 4.29 6.67 7.25
C VAL A 140 4.97 6.26 5.95
N GLY A 141 4.31 6.43 4.81
CA GLY A 141 4.88 6.09 3.50
C GLY A 141 4.93 4.58 3.26
N TRP A 142 3.92 3.87 3.68
CA TRP A 142 3.91 2.39 3.68
C TRP A 142 3.78 1.77 2.29
N SER A 143 3.46 2.53 1.28
CA SER A 143 3.40 2.10 -0.13
C SER A 143 2.57 0.82 -0.34
N GLY A 144 1.49 0.66 0.46
CA GLY A 144 0.54 -0.44 0.36
C GLY A 144 0.88 -1.73 1.13
N HIS A 145 1.94 -1.77 1.93
CA HIS A 145 2.33 -3.00 2.64
C HIS A 145 2.45 -2.86 4.17
N GLY A 146 1.94 -1.79 4.75
CA GLY A 146 2.08 -1.49 6.18
C GLY A 146 1.38 -2.47 7.13
N ILE A 147 0.17 -2.92 6.80
CA ILE A 147 -0.66 -3.69 7.73
C ILE A 147 0.02 -4.98 8.23
N LYS A 148 0.72 -5.68 7.35
CA LYS A 148 1.43 -6.93 7.69
C LYS A 148 2.67 -6.70 8.55
N LEU A 149 3.23 -5.49 8.52
CA LEU A 149 4.42 -5.11 9.27
C LEU A 149 4.07 -4.45 10.63
N ALA A 150 2.83 -4.02 10.82
CA ALA A 150 2.39 -3.24 11.97
C ALA A 150 2.80 -3.82 13.35
N PRO A 151 2.71 -5.14 13.62
CA PRO A 151 3.11 -5.68 14.92
C PRO A 151 4.60 -5.48 15.20
N ALA A 152 5.47 -5.85 14.25
CA ALA A 152 6.92 -5.76 14.41
C ALA A 152 7.40 -4.30 14.49
N ILE A 153 6.84 -3.43 13.66
CA ILE A 153 7.20 -2.00 13.66
C ILE A 153 6.67 -1.29 14.91
N GLY A 154 5.49 -1.67 15.39
CA GLY A 154 4.96 -1.17 16.65
C GLY A 154 5.86 -1.49 17.83
N GLU A 155 6.40 -2.72 17.89
CA GLU A 155 7.40 -3.15 18.88
C GLU A 155 8.68 -2.32 18.78
N ALA A 156 9.23 -2.16 17.57
CA ALA A 156 10.45 -1.39 17.34
C ALA A 156 10.31 0.09 17.72
N ILE A 157 9.23 0.76 17.30
CA ILE A 157 8.98 2.16 17.67
C ILE A 157 8.78 2.30 19.18
N CYS A 158 8.07 1.37 19.82
CA CYS A 158 7.87 1.37 21.26
C CYS A 158 9.21 1.23 22.01
N ALA A 159 10.06 0.29 21.60
CA ALA A 159 11.38 0.11 22.17
C ALA A 159 12.24 1.37 22.03
N ASP A 160 12.24 1.98 20.86
CA ASP A 160 12.98 3.21 20.56
C ASP A 160 12.54 4.39 21.46
N ILE A 161 11.22 4.52 21.68
CA ILE A 161 10.65 5.56 22.55
C ILE A 161 11.08 5.36 24.02
N LEU A 162 11.11 4.10 24.47
CA LEU A 162 11.45 3.74 25.84
C LEU A 162 12.95 3.63 26.07
N GLY A 163 13.78 3.74 25.04
CA GLY A 163 15.22 3.55 25.12
C GLY A 163 15.63 2.11 25.33
N HIS A 164 14.80 1.17 24.90
CA HIS A 164 15.09 -0.26 24.93
C HIS A 164 15.80 -0.69 23.63
N THR A 165 16.54 -1.78 23.70
CA THR A 165 17.13 -2.41 22.51
C THR A 165 16.11 -3.28 21.79
N HIS A 166 16.20 -3.37 20.46
CA HIS A 166 15.44 -4.28 19.62
C HIS A 166 16.31 -4.79 18.47
N ASP A 167 15.91 -5.91 17.87
CA ASP A 167 16.69 -6.57 16.81
C ASP A 167 16.46 -5.98 15.41
N PHE A 168 15.60 -4.98 15.26
CA PHE A 168 15.29 -4.37 13.98
C PHE A 168 16.27 -3.25 13.66
N ASP A 169 16.91 -3.31 12.50
CA ASP A 169 17.67 -2.18 11.96
C ASP A 169 16.74 -1.21 11.24
N LEU A 170 16.38 -0.12 11.93
CA LEU A 170 15.54 0.95 11.36
C LEU A 170 16.35 1.98 10.57
N HIS A 171 17.67 1.89 10.53
CA HIS A 171 18.51 2.89 9.84
C HIS A 171 18.16 3.03 8.36
N ALA A 172 17.88 1.91 7.68
CA ALA A 172 17.48 1.90 6.28
C ALA A 172 16.14 2.61 6.01
N PHE A 173 15.33 2.86 7.05
CA PHE A 173 14.01 3.48 6.96
C PHE A 173 13.97 4.92 7.50
N ARG A 174 15.12 5.50 7.88
CA ARG A 174 15.22 6.90 8.32
C ARG A 174 14.79 7.86 7.22
N GLN A 175 14.22 8.99 7.59
CA GLN A 175 13.77 9.99 6.61
C GLN A 175 14.94 10.63 5.86
N GLU A 176 16.06 10.85 6.54
CA GLU A 176 17.26 11.50 6.01
C GLU A 176 17.83 10.81 4.77
N ARG A 177 17.55 9.51 4.57
CA ARG A 177 18.01 8.75 3.40
C ARG A 177 17.63 9.38 2.07
N PHE A 178 16.52 10.14 2.02
CA PHE A 178 16.09 10.82 0.79
C PHE A 178 16.99 12.01 0.45
N ALA A 179 17.36 12.80 1.45
CA ALA A 179 18.27 13.93 1.27
C ALA A 179 19.72 13.47 1.02
N GLU A 180 20.11 12.35 1.60
CA GLU A 180 21.42 11.72 1.44
C GLU A 180 21.56 10.96 0.11
N GLY A 181 20.45 10.68 -0.58
CA GLY A 181 20.45 9.84 -1.78
C GLY A 181 20.69 8.35 -1.49
N ASP A 182 20.57 7.93 -0.21
CA ASP A 182 20.75 6.56 0.24
C ASP A 182 19.43 5.79 0.14
N LEU A 183 18.89 5.75 -1.08
CA LEU A 183 17.62 5.07 -1.35
C LEU A 183 17.78 3.56 -1.28
N ASN A 184 16.73 2.92 -0.82
CA ASN A 184 16.65 1.47 -0.66
C ASN A 184 15.78 0.87 -1.78
N PRO A 185 16.29 0.75 -3.02
CA PRO A 185 15.50 0.36 -4.17
C PRO A 185 15.03 -1.09 -4.04
N LEU A 186 13.81 -1.34 -4.50
CA LEU A 186 13.28 -2.69 -4.56
C LEU A 186 13.94 -3.53 -5.65
N ALA A 187 14.26 -4.78 -5.31
CA ALA A 187 14.82 -5.75 -6.25
C ALA A 187 13.89 -6.06 -7.44
N TYR A 188 12.57 -5.90 -7.27
CA TYR A 188 11.54 -6.28 -8.26
C TYR A 188 10.64 -5.13 -8.71
N GLY A 189 11.00 -3.88 -8.42
CA GLY A 189 10.18 -2.71 -8.76
C GLY A 189 8.88 -2.58 -7.95
N GLN A 190 8.00 -1.69 -8.42
CA GLN A 190 6.79 -1.28 -7.70
C GLN A 190 5.76 -2.39 -7.51
N SER A 191 5.66 -3.30 -8.45
CA SER A 191 4.65 -4.37 -8.50
C SER A 191 4.93 -5.56 -7.55
N ALA A 192 6.11 -5.65 -6.96
CA ALA A 192 6.50 -6.77 -6.10
C ALA A 192 5.96 -6.69 -4.66
N ARG A 193 5.03 -5.78 -4.36
CA ARG A 193 4.69 -5.39 -2.98
C ARG A 193 3.31 -5.74 -2.48
N ALA A 194 2.65 -6.63 -3.14
CA ALA A 194 1.36 -7.12 -2.64
C ALA A 194 1.48 -7.96 -1.37
#